data_fa8a30d991271069341e05c51ee2bc3f
#
_entry.id   fa8a30d991271069341e05c51ee2bc3f
#
_cell.length_a   1.000
_cell.length_b   1.000
_cell.length_c   1.000
_cell.angle_alpha   90.00
_cell.angle_beta   90.00
_cell.angle_gamma   90.00
#
_symmetry.space_group_name_H-M   'P 1'
#
loop_
_entity.id
_entity.type
_entity.pdbx_description
1 polymer ?
#
loop_
_entity_poly.entity_id
_entity_poly.type
_entity_poly.pdbx_seq_one_letter_code
_entity_poly.pdbx_strand_id
1 'polypeptide(L)'
;MLAVKAIFAGTFDPPTLGHWEIIQRAHPLFEKLYVVLALNSVKNPLLSVSEREEVLKKLISDAGLKNKCEVLSSNELVAQLSQKLKVDYLVRGVRSGKDLEHELPMSVANEILSQGMTTILIPSTKESTFVSSTLVREIHGLGGDVSAFVPKVVSDFLKSKTKPKKPSKNTKGKKK
;
A
#
# COMPACT_ATOMS: atom_id res chain seq x y z
N MET A 1 -26.76 -14.42 -1.76
CA MET A 1 -25.31 -14.49 -1.93
C MET A 1 -24.67 -14.43 -0.56
N LEU A 2 -23.70 -15.30 -0.28
CA LEU A 2 -22.89 -15.18 0.95
C LEU A 2 -22.14 -13.85 0.91
N ALA A 3 -22.14 -13.13 2.02
CA ALA A 3 -21.42 -11.87 2.19
C ALA A 3 -19.92 -12.14 2.24
N VAL A 4 -19.27 -12.20 1.08
CA VAL A 4 -17.84 -12.56 0.98
C VAL A 4 -16.97 -11.34 1.24
N LYS A 5 -16.06 -11.45 2.21
CA LYS A 5 -15.15 -10.38 2.62
C LYS A 5 -13.69 -10.76 2.34
N ALA A 6 -12.86 -9.76 2.10
CA ALA A 6 -11.43 -9.97 1.88
C ALA A 6 -10.57 -8.97 2.63
N ILE A 7 -9.32 -9.35 2.88
CA ILE A 7 -8.24 -8.48 3.36
C ILE A 7 -7.27 -8.25 2.21
N PHE A 8 -6.84 -6.99 2.01
CA PHE A 8 -5.66 -6.63 1.24
C PHE A 8 -4.67 -5.95 2.18
N ALA A 9 -3.61 -6.66 2.57
CA ALA A 9 -2.63 -6.18 3.54
C ALA A 9 -1.34 -5.72 2.87
N GLY A 10 -0.78 -4.62 3.36
CA GLY A 10 0.49 -4.06 2.90
C GLY A 10 1.02 -2.96 3.80
N THR A 11 2.25 -2.53 3.57
CA THR A 11 2.85 -1.39 4.31
C THR A 11 2.40 -0.05 3.78
N PHE A 12 2.08 0.05 2.48
CA PHE A 12 1.61 1.26 1.79
C PHE A 12 2.47 2.50 2.09
N ASP A 13 3.78 2.36 1.97
CA ASP A 13 4.74 3.43 2.31
C ASP A 13 5.60 3.89 1.12
N PRO A 14 5.06 4.77 0.25
CA PRO A 14 3.67 5.24 0.19
C PRO A 14 2.77 4.28 -0.62
N PRO A 15 1.43 4.49 -0.65
CA PRO A 15 0.55 3.83 -1.58
C PRO A 15 0.95 4.15 -3.02
N THR A 16 1.04 3.13 -3.89
CA THR A 16 1.46 3.26 -5.29
C THR A 16 0.31 2.95 -6.24
N LEU A 17 0.51 3.23 -7.56
CA LEU A 17 -0.44 2.83 -8.60
C LEU A 17 -0.67 1.30 -8.59
N GLY A 18 0.37 0.50 -8.28
CA GLY A 18 0.20 -0.96 -8.15
C GLY A 18 -0.74 -1.35 -7.00
N HIS A 19 -0.63 -0.70 -5.84
CA HIS A 19 -1.58 -0.94 -4.74
C HIS A 19 -3.00 -0.51 -5.13
N TRP A 20 -3.12 0.63 -5.77
CA TRP A 20 -4.42 1.15 -6.21
C TRP A 20 -5.08 0.24 -7.23
N GLU A 21 -4.33 -0.27 -8.19
CA GLU A 21 -4.81 -1.25 -9.18
C GLU A 21 -5.39 -2.50 -8.49
N ILE A 22 -4.68 -3.06 -7.50
CA ILE A 22 -5.17 -4.23 -6.78
C ILE A 22 -6.48 -3.92 -6.06
N ILE A 23 -6.60 -2.76 -5.40
CA ILE A 23 -7.85 -2.34 -4.76
C ILE A 23 -8.99 -2.24 -5.80
N GLN A 24 -8.73 -1.60 -6.94
CA GLN A 24 -9.74 -1.45 -8.00
C GLN A 24 -10.21 -2.77 -8.60
N ARG A 25 -9.31 -3.75 -8.72
CA ARG A 25 -9.63 -5.08 -9.27
C ARG A 25 -10.24 -6.01 -8.25
N ALA A 26 -9.91 -5.85 -6.97
CA ALA A 26 -10.41 -6.70 -5.90
C ALA A 26 -11.79 -6.28 -5.39
N HIS A 27 -12.03 -4.97 -5.18
CA HIS A 27 -13.25 -4.52 -4.52
C HIS A 27 -14.57 -4.98 -5.19
N PRO A 28 -14.68 -5.17 -6.53
CA PRO A 28 -15.92 -5.66 -7.12
C PRO A 28 -16.22 -7.14 -6.82
N LEU A 29 -15.18 -7.92 -6.47
CA LEU A 29 -15.28 -9.35 -6.20
C LEU A 29 -15.85 -9.66 -4.81
N PHE A 30 -15.88 -8.68 -3.92
CA PHE A 30 -16.22 -8.85 -2.51
C PHE A 30 -17.32 -7.89 -2.09
N GLU A 31 -18.07 -8.28 -1.06
CA GLU A 31 -18.99 -7.36 -0.40
C GLU A 31 -18.22 -6.27 0.34
N LYS A 32 -17.14 -6.65 1.00
CA LYS A 32 -16.25 -5.74 1.75
C LYS A 32 -14.78 -6.10 1.54
N LEU A 33 -13.96 -5.10 1.23
CA LEU A 33 -12.51 -5.21 1.16
C LEU A 33 -11.88 -4.40 2.30
N TYR A 34 -11.21 -5.08 3.22
CA TYR A 34 -10.41 -4.43 4.26
C TYR A 34 -8.99 -4.15 3.72
N VAL A 35 -8.65 -2.88 3.59
CA VAL A 35 -7.29 -2.44 3.21
C VAL A 35 -6.50 -2.25 4.50
N VAL A 36 -5.62 -3.20 4.81
CA VAL A 36 -4.94 -3.27 6.10
C VAL A 36 -3.52 -2.76 6.01
N LEU A 37 -3.24 -1.66 6.73
CA LEU A 37 -1.88 -1.20 6.98
C LEU A 37 -1.21 -2.15 7.98
N ALA A 38 -0.27 -2.96 7.48
CA ALA A 38 0.57 -3.79 8.33
C ALA A 38 1.65 -2.91 8.99
N LEU A 39 1.61 -2.85 10.33
CA LEU A 39 2.51 -2.01 11.14
C LEU A 39 3.88 -2.68 11.38
N ASN A 40 4.33 -3.52 10.44
CA ASN A 40 5.66 -4.10 10.51
C ASN A 40 6.71 -3.00 10.47
N SER A 41 7.77 -3.18 11.24
CA SER A 41 8.86 -2.22 11.43
C SER A 41 9.60 -1.92 10.12
N VAL A 42 9.07 -1.01 9.33
CA VAL A 42 9.84 -0.39 8.25
C VAL A 42 10.87 0.52 8.92
N LYS A 43 12.15 0.19 8.81
CA LYS A 43 13.21 1.10 9.22
C LYS A 43 13.11 2.36 8.35
N ASN A 44 12.94 3.54 8.95
CA ASN A 44 12.84 4.82 8.29
C ASN A 44 11.69 4.91 7.25
N PRO A 45 10.41 4.90 7.69
CA PRO A 45 9.28 5.06 6.78
C PRO A 45 9.24 6.47 6.17
N LEU A 46 8.80 6.58 4.91
CA LEU A 46 8.56 7.87 4.25
C LEU A 46 7.35 8.59 4.85
N LEU A 47 6.30 7.84 5.13
CA LEU A 47 5.07 8.32 5.75
C LEU A 47 4.85 7.63 7.10
N SER A 48 4.45 8.40 8.10
CA SER A 48 3.97 7.85 9.38
C SER A 48 2.73 6.97 9.14
N VAL A 49 2.38 6.14 10.11
CA VAL A 49 1.18 5.28 10.04
C VAL A 49 -0.07 6.10 9.80
N SER A 50 -0.25 7.20 10.57
CA SER A 50 -1.40 8.10 10.46
C SER A 50 -1.50 8.74 9.07
N GLU A 51 -0.37 9.14 8.48
CA GLU A 51 -0.34 9.74 7.15
C GLU A 51 -0.68 8.72 6.05
N ARG A 52 -0.19 7.49 6.16
CA ARG A 52 -0.55 6.41 5.23
C ARG A 52 -2.04 6.08 5.31
N GLU A 53 -2.59 6.05 6.52
CA GLU A 53 -4.02 5.83 6.76
C GLU A 53 -4.87 6.96 6.18
N GLU A 54 -4.49 8.21 6.42
CA GLU A 54 -5.16 9.41 5.89
C GLU A 54 -5.21 9.38 4.36
N VAL A 55 -4.06 9.15 3.72
CA VAL A 55 -3.94 9.13 2.26
C VAL A 55 -4.76 7.98 1.65
N LEU A 56 -4.75 6.78 2.25
CA LEU A 56 -5.57 5.65 1.79
C LEU A 56 -7.06 5.92 1.96
N LYS A 57 -7.50 6.47 3.10
CA LYS A 57 -8.90 6.85 3.34
C LYS A 57 -9.36 7.90 2.33
N LYS A 58 -8.50 8.89 2.05
CA LYS A 58 -8.81 9.91 1.05
C LYS A 58 -8.92 9.29 -0.35
N LEU A 59 -7.98 8.44 -0.74
CA LEU A 59 -7.98 7.76 -2.04
C LEU A 59 -9.26 6.95 -2.25
N ILE A 60 -9.67 6.15 -1.25
CA ILE A 60 -10.90 5.35 -1.26
C ILE A 60 -12.14 6.25 -1.31
N SER A 61 -12.11 7.36 -0.56
CA SER A 61 -13.21 8.33 -0.54
C SER A 61 -13.42 9.02 -1.87
N ASP A 62 -12.33 9.51 -2.47
CA ASP A 62 -12.37 10.24 -3.75
C ASP A 62 -12.84 9.33 -4.90
N ALA A 63 -12.62 8.01 -4.78
CA ALA A 63 -13.13 7.00 -5.71
C ALA A 63 -14.57 6.53 -5.43
N GLY A 64 -15.23 7.05 -4.40
CA GLY A 64 -16.60 6.63 -4.03
C GLY A 64 -16.72 5.23 -3.42
N LEU A 65 -15.61 4.67 -2.92
CA LEU A 65 -15.52 3.28 -2.47
C LEU A 65 -15.70 3.09 -0.95
N LYS A 66 -16.11 4.11 -0.20
CA LYS A 66 -16.25 4.04 1.28
C LYS A 66 -17.14 2.90 1.77
N ASN A 67 -18.18 2.58 1.02
CA ASN A 67 -19.11 1.49 1.39
C ASN A 67 -18.53 0.09 1.10
N LYS A 68 -17.55 0.00 0.19
CA LYS A 68 -16.92 -1.24 -0.27
C LYS A 68 -15.56 -1.49 0.37
N CYS A 69 -14.80 -0.44 0.63
CA CYS A 69 -13.43 -0.53 1.16
C CYS A 69 -13.35 0.14 2.53
N GLU A 70 -12.64 -0.50 3.46
CA GLU A 70 -12.37 0.03 4.80
C GLU A 70 -10.89 -0.04 5.10
N VAL A 71 -10.31 1.08 5.56
CA VAL A 71 -8.89 1.15 5.93
C VAL A 71 -8.74 0.87 7.41
N LEU A 72 -7.91 -0.11 7.74
CA LEU A 72 -7.56 -0.51 9.10
C LEU A 72 -6.03 -0.51 9.27
N SER A 73 -5.56 -0.26 10.49
CA SER A 73 -4.15 -0.44 10.85
C SER A 73 -4.03 -1.59 11.84
N SER A 74 -3.08 -2.50 11.64
CA SER A 74 -2.88 -3.64 12.53
C SER A 74 -1.41 -4.04 12.64
N ASN A 75 -1.00 -4.44 13.84
CA ASN A 75 0.28 -5.08 14.14
C ASN A 75 0.14 -6.60 14.34
N GLU A 76 -1.05 -7.14 14.14
CA GLU A 76 -1.34 -8.56 14.27
C GLU A 76 -0.96 -9.33 13.00
N LEU A 77 -0.84 -10.64 13.13
CA LEU A 77 -0.76 -11.50 11.96
C LEU A 77 -2.05 -11.40 11.15
N VAL A 78 -1.94 -11.36 9.82
CA VAL A 78 -3.10 -11.29 8.93
C VAL A 78 -4.08 -12.45 9.19
N ALA A 79 -3.56 -13.63 9.51
CA ALA A 79 -4.34 -14.80 9.89
C ALA A 79 -5.19 -14.58 11.16
N GLN A 80 -4.65 -13.90 12.18
CA GLN A 80 -5.41 -13.57 13.40
C GLN A 80 -6.46 -12.51 13.12
N LEU A 81 -6.09 -11.51 12.32
CA LEU A 81 -7.01 -10.45 11.92
C LEU A 81 -8.18 -10.99 11.09
N SER A 82 -7.92 -11.97 10.19
CA SER A 82 -8.98 -12.61 9.40
C SER A 82 -10.03 -13.29 10.26
N GLN A 83 -9.62 -14.00 11.30
CA GLN A 83 -10.53 -14.64 12.26
C GLN A 83 -11.39 -13.60 13.00
N LYS A 84 -10.78 -12.49 13.47
CA LYS A 84 -11.50 -11.40 14.17
C LYS A 84 -12.55 -10.74 13.29
N LEU A 85 -12.18 -10.45 12.03
CA LEU A 85 -13.06 -9.79 11.06
C LEU A 85 -14.02 -10.76 10.34
N LYS A 86 -13.86 -12.07 10.57
CA LYS A 86 -14.59 -13.15 9.87
C LYS A 86 -14.43 -13.00 8.35
N VAL A 87 -13.19 -13.04 7.91
CA VAL A 87 -12.78 -12.89 6.51
C VAL A 87 -12.12 -14.16 6.03
N ASP A 88 -12.59 -14.67 4.89
CA ASP A 88 -12.14 -15.94 4.32
C ASP A 88 -11.08 -15.78 3.23
N TYR A 89 -10.82 -14.56 2.77
CA TYR A 89 -9.93 -14.31 1.64
C TYR A 89 -8.87 -13.26 1.93
N LEU A 90 -7.62 -13.58 1.55
CA LEU A 90 -6.50 -12.64 1.49
C LEU A 90 -6.20 -12.31 0.03
N VAL A 91 -6.22 -11.04 -0.34
CA VAL A 91 -5.82 -10.58 -1.66
C VAL A 91 -4.36 -10.19 -1.66
N ARG A 92 -3.60 -10.65 -2.65
CA ARG A 92 -2.20 -10.28 -2.88
C ARG A 92 -1.97 -9.95 -4.35
N GLY A 93 -1.17 -8.91 -4.60
CA GLY A 93 -0.73 -8.55 -5.95
C GLY A 93 0.55 -9.28 -6.32
N VAL A 94 0.65 -9.79 -7.55
CA VAL A 94 1.87 -10.42 -8.09
C VAL A 94 2.27 -9.75 -9.39
N ARG A 95 3.54 -9.37 -9.52
CA ARG A 95 4.10 -8.65 -10.67
C ARG A 95 5.08 -9.51 -11.47
N SER A 96 5.64 -10.52 -10.82
CA SER A 96 6.71 -11.35 -11.35
C SER A 96 6.68 -12.76 -10.77
N GLY A 97 7.42 -13.68 -11.39
CA GLY A 97 7.64 -15.00 -10.82
C GLY A 97 8.28 -14.96 -9.43
N LYS A 98 9.15 -13.98 -9.18
CA LYS A 98 9.78 -13.79 -7.86
C LYS A 98 8.77 -13.40 -6.77
N ASP A 99 7.80 -12.54 -7.09
CA ASP A 99 6.72 -12.25 -6.16
C ASP A 99 5.90 -13.52 -5.87
N LEU A 100 5.61 -14.32 -6.91
CA LEU A 100 4.88 -15.58 -6.77
C LEU A 100 5.62 -16.58 -5.87
N GLU A 101 6.93 -16.75 -6.06
CA GLU A 101 7.77 -17.60 -5.21
C GLU A 101 7.73 -17.20 -3.73
N HIS A 102 7.56 -15.92 -3.45
CA HIS A 102 7.43 -15.41 -2.09
C HIS A 102 6.01 -15.58 -1.54
N GLU A 103 4.98 -15.31 -2.35
CA GLU A 103 3.58 -15.35 -1.91
C GLU A 103 3.06 -16.79 -1.68
N LEU A 104 3.55 -17.79 -2.43
CA LEU A 104 3.10 -19.18 -2.27
C LEU A 104 3.36 -19.75 -0.88
N PRO A 105 4.59 -19.70 -0.30
CA PRO A 105 4.82 -20.16 1.06
C PRO A 105 4.01 -19.36 2.10
N MET A 106 3.86 -18.05 1.88
CA MET A 106 3.07 -17.20 2.76
C MET A 106 1.58 -17.53 2.72
N SER A 107 1.05 -17.93 1.55
CA SER A 107 -0.35 -18.34 1.43
C SER A 107 -0.63 -19.61 2.25
N VAL A 108 0.25 -20.61 2.17
CA VAL A 108 0.15 -21.84 2.96
C VAL A 108 0.24 -21.55 4.46
N ALA A 109 1.19 -20.71 4.87
CA ALA A 109 1.31 -20.33 6.29
C ALA A 109 0.05 -19.60 6.80
N ASN A 110 -0.49 -18.68 6.01
CA ASN A 110 -1.70 -17.96 6.37
C ASN A 110 -2.92 -18.90 6.44
N GLU A 111 -3.06 -19.85 5.51
CA GLU A 111 -4.14 -20.84 5.53
C GLU A 111 -4.11 -21.69 6.82
N ILE A 112 -2.93 -22.22 7.17
CA ILE A 112 -2.74 -23.01 8.39
C ILE A 112 -3.06 -22.18 9.64
N LEU A 113 -2.52 -20.98 9.75
CA LEU A 113 -2.66 -20.13 10.94
C LEU A 113 -4.08 -19.55 11.08
N SER A 114 -4.79 -19.34 10.00
CA SER A 114 -6.16 -18.81 10.01
C SER A 114 -7.23 -19.90 10.09
N GLN A 115 -6.86 -21.17 9.92
CA GLN A 115 -7.75 -22.31 9.81
C GLN A 115 -8.64 -22.28 8.56
N GLY A 116 -8.07 -21.86 7.43
CA GLY A 116 -8.70 -21.99 6.12
C GLY A 116 -8.85 -20.74 5.27
N MET A 117 -8.20 -19.61 5.62
CA MET A 117 -8.20 -18.41 4.76
C MET A 117 -7.51 -18.68 3.42
N THR A 118 -8.22 -18.46 2.33
CA THR A 118 -7.71 -18.65 0.98
C THR A 118 -7.02 -17.39 0.45
N THR A 119 -5.82 -17.51 -0.12
CA THR A 119 -5.13 -16.39 -0.77
C THR A 119 -5.51 -16.32 -2.25
N ILE A 120 -5.96 -15.14 -2.69
CA ILE A 120 -6.24 -14.81 -4.09
C ILE A 120 -5.11 -13.94 -4.62
N LEU A 121 -4.43 -14.42 -5.65
CA LEU A 121 -3.35 -13.70 -6.33
C LEU A 121 -3.90 -12.93 -7.53
N ILE A 122 -3.68 -11.61 -7.56
CA ILE A 122 -4.09 -10.75 -8.67
C ILE A 122 -2.83 -10.31 -9.42
N PRO A 123 -2.64 -10.74 -10.68
CA PRO A 123 -1.51 -10.28 -11.49
C PRO A 123 -1.61 -8.77 -11.76
N SER A 124 -0.50 -8.07 -11.69
CA SER A 124 -0.40 -6.65 -12.09
C SER A 124 -0.51 -6.48 -13.60
N THR A 125 -1.02 -5.32 -14.05
CA THR A 125 -0.96 -4.93 -15.45
C THR A 125 0.46 -4.47 -15.85
N LYS A 126 0.68 -4.26 -17.16
CA LYS A 126 1.99 -3.78 -17.67
C LYS A 126 2.40 -2.45 -17.07
N GLU A 127 1.44 -1.56 -16.85
CA GLU A 127 1.65 -0.20 -16.34
C GLU A 127 2.14 -0.18 -14.89
N SER A 128 1.72 -1.14 -14.07
CA SER A 128 2.05 -1.19 -12.64
C SER A 128 3.14 -2.22 -12.26
N THR A 129 3.57 -3.05 -13.23
CA THR A 129 4.54 -4.14 -12.99
C THR A 129 5.85 -3.64 -12.38
N PHE A 130 6.34 -2.48 -12.80
CA PHE A 130 7.62 -1.92 -12.33
C PHE A 130 7.48 -0.95 -11.14
N VAL A 131 6.25 -0.69 -10.70
CA VAL A 131 5.98 0.28 -9.63
C VAL A 131 6.07 -0.39 -8.26
N SER A 132 6.96 0.11 -7.40
CA SER A 132 7.08 -0.33 -6.01
C SER A 132 7.22 0.85 -5.05
N SER A 133 6.82 0.68 -3.79
CA SER A 133 7.05 1.70 -2.76
C SER A 133 8.54 1.98 -2.54
N THR A 134 9.39 0.98 -2.70
CA THR A 134 10.85 1.14 -2.60
C THR A 134 11.38 2.09 -3.68
N LEU A 135 11.01 1.87 -4.95
CA LEU A 135 11.36 2.76 -6.05
C LEU A 135 10.86 4.20 -5.79
N VAL A 136 9.63 4.33 -5.33
CA VAL A 136 9.05 5.67 -5.03
C VAL A 136 9.84 6.37 -3.92
N ARG A 137 10.21 5.66 -2.83
CA ARG A 137 11.02 6.23 -1.75
C ARG A 137 12.39 6.69 -2.23
N GLU A 138 13.05 5.90 -3.07
CA GLU A 138 14.37 6.25 -3.64
C GLU A 138 14.28 7.51 -4.49
N ILE A 139 13.35 7.56 -5.46
CA ILE A 139 13.17 8.72 -6.33
C ILE A 139 12.84 9.96 -5.49
N HIS A 140 11.88 9.85 -4.57
CA HIS A 140 11.45 10.97 -3.73
C HIS A 140 12.58 11.46 -2.79
N GLY A 141 13.34 10.52 -2.21
CA GLY A 141 14.49 10.83 -1.34
C GLY A 141 15.60 11.62 -2.06
N LEU A 142 15.73 11.44 -3.37
CA LEU A 142 16.64 12.19 -4.23
C LEU A 142 16.02 13.48 -4.79
N GLY A 143 14.78 13.81 -4.41
CA GLY A 143 14.08 15.02 -4.88
C GLY A 143 13.43 14.87 -6.25
N GLY A 144 13.32 13.65 -6.79
CA GLY A 144 12.66 13.37 -8.06
C GLY A 144 11.13 13.41 -7.97
N ASP A 145 10.47 13.65 -9.11
CA ASP A 145 9.01 13.62 -9.22
C ASP A 145 8.51 12.18 -9.29
N VAL A 146 7.61 11.84 -8.38
CA VAL A 146 7.01 10.50 -8.26
C VAL A 146 5.58 10.42 -8.80
N SER A 147 5.08 11.47 -9.43
CA SER A 147 3.68 11.57 -9.87
C SER A 147 3.27 10.47 -10.87
N ALA A 148 4.22 9.93 -11.63
CA ALA A 148 3.98 8.82 -12.56
C ALA A 148 3.82 7.45 -11.88
N PHE A 149 4.13 7.33 -10.58
CA PHE A 149 4.18 6.04 -9.86
C PHE A 149 3.15 5.92 -8.74
N VAL A 150 2.50 7.03 -8.39
CA VAL A 150 1.55 7.08 -7.28
C VAL A 150 0.23 7.74 -7.71
N PRO A 151 -0.89 7.41 -7.06
CA PRO A 151 -2.14 8.12 -7.28
C PRO A 151 -1.99 9.62 -7.01
N LYS A 152 -2.78 10.46 -7.70
CA LYS A 152 -2.71 11.94 -7.58
C LYS A 152 -2.78 12.40 -6.12
N VAL A 153 -3.68 11.83 -5.32
CA VAL A 153 -3.83 12.13 -3.88
C VAL A 153 -2.52 11.93 -3.12
N VAL A 154 -1.79 10.85 -3.43
CA VAL A 154 -0.49 10.54 -2.80
C VAL A 154 0.57 11.54 -3.27
N SER A 155 0.62 11.83 -4.58
CA SER A 155 1.55 12.81 -5.15
C SER A 155 1.36 14.20 -4.51
N ASP A 156 0.12 14.67 -4.43
CA ASP A 156 -0.22 15.97 -3.84
C ASP A 156 0.18 16.01 -2.35
N PHE A 157 -0.06 14.93 -1.61
CA PHE A 157 0.34 14.81 -0.21
C PHE A 157 1.88 14.87 -0.05
N LEU A 158 2.63 14.13 -0.84
CA LEU A 158 4.10 14.13 -0.80
C LEU A 158 4.67 15.53 -1.15
N LYS A 159 4.11 16.20 -2.15
CA LYS A 159 4.49 17.58 -2.52
C LYS A 159 4.23 18.58 -1.39
N SER A 160 3.16 18.41 -0.63
CA SER A 160 2.85 19.29 0.51
C SER A 160 3.86 19.16 1.66
N LYS A 161 4.52 18.00 1.79
CA LYS A 161 5.55 17.73 2.82
C LYS A 161 6.93 18.26 2.44
N THR A 162 7.26 18.30 1.16
CA THR A 162 8.51 18.87 0.68
C THR A 162 8.42 20.39 0.71
N LYS A 163 8.67 21.00 1.88
CA LYS A 163 8.96 22.44 1.95
C LYS A 163 10.20 22.68 1.08
N PRO A 164 10.20 23.72 0.19
CA PRO A 164 11.39 24.02 -0.59
C PRO A 164 12.54 24.29 0.39
N LYS A 165 13.63 23.50 0.29
CA LYS A 165 14.90 23.83 0.96
C LYS A 165 15.27 25.23 0.46
N LYS A 166 15.28 26.25 1.34
CA LYS A 166 15.82 27.58 1.02
C LYS A 166 17.22 27.37 0.46
N PRO A 167 17.55 27.98 -0.68
CA PRO A 167 18.90 27.90 -1.22
C PRO A 167 19.89 28.34 -0.15
N SER A 168 20.87 27.53 0.16
CA SER A 168 21.95 27.86 1.09
C SER A 168 22.61 29.13 0.55
N LYS A 169 22.58 30.24 1.31
CA LYS A 169 23.33 31.43 0.98
C LYS A 169 24.81 31.06 0.94
N ASN A 170 25.35 30.93 -0.25
CA ASN A 170 26.79 30.83 -0.49
C ASN A 170 27.44 32.07 0.12
N THR A 171 28.06 31.91 1.27
CA THR A 171 28.91 32.93 1.89
C THR A 171 30.15 33.08 0.98
N LYS A 172 30.07 34.07 0.10
CA LYS A 172 31.26 34.51 -0.69
C LYS A 172 32.36 34.83 0.31
N GLY A 173 33.48 34.09 0.19
CA GLY A 173 34.68 34.32 0.92
C GLY A 173 35.18 35.76 0.76
N LYS A 174 35.44 36.39 1.87
CA LYS A 174 36.26 37.61 1.91
C LYS A 174 37.70 37.20 1.59
N LYS A 175 38.21 37.70 0.48
CA LYS A 175 39.65 37.83 0.24
C LYS A 175 40.24 38.82 1.26
N LYS A 176 41.26 38.44 1.92
CA LYS A 176 42.40 39.29 2.28
C LYS A 176 43.68 38.47 2.08
#